data_6a18add58d4cf8e8ac4526d2b8928252
#
_entry.id   6a18add58d4cf8e8ac4526d2b8928252
#
_cell.length_a   1.000
_cell.length_b   1.000
_cell.length_c   1.000
_cell.angle_alpha   90.00
_cell.angle_beta   90.00
_cell.angle_gamma   90.00
#
_symmetry.space_group_name_H-M   'P 1'
#
loop_
_entity.id
_entity.type
_entity.pdbx_description
1 polymer ?
#
loop_
_entity_poly.entity_id
_entity_poly.type
_entity_poly.pdbx_seq_one_letter_code
_entity_poly.pdbx_strand_id
1 'polypeptide(L)'
;MIGAGINSLDDMNASVTAGVGAKRENSVPSSEGTRISIIVPVWNEASLIRPFLQHVRERAPETEIIVVDGGSSDGTAKLAETFADRIVRTRRNRAVQMNAGARAAGGDVLWFLHVDVELPAQCLDEIGRTLKDPNVAGGYFRIRLPQSPFVYRLTDSFAHYAGILLRMRCGDHGIFCRRQLFEDLGGFPETPIMEDVEFFRMLHRRGRVAYTRKRLVVSPRRYEEVGMLRLTLAYGLIATLYAGGVPLRVLRWLYARTCCSIKNR
;
A
#
# COMPACT_ATOMS: atom_id res chain seq x y z
N MET A 1 -24.17 66.22 -37.87
CA MET A 1 -24.20 65.49 -39.16
C MET A 1 -23.38 64.26 -38.95
N ILE A 2 -24.07 63.19 -38.80
CA ILE A 2 -24.12 62.02 -39.73
C ILE A 2 -22.72 61.41 -39.89
N GLY A 3 -22.44 60.15 -39.62
CA GLY A 3 -23.20 58.89 -39.49
C GLY A 3 -22.20 57.78 -39.37
N ALA A 4 -22.64 56.81 -38.71
CA ALA A 4 -22.80 55.41 -39.10
C ALA A 4 -21.62 54.59 -39.66
N GLY A 5 -21.43 53.41 -39.09
CA GLY A 5 -21.10 52.20 -39.77
C GLY A 5 -20.13 51.29 -39.02
N ILE A 6 -20.55 50.44 -38.17
CA ILE A 6 -20.87 48.98 -38.31
C ILE A 6 -19.69 48.10 -38.76
N ASN A 7 -19.43 47.10 -37.88
CA ASN A 7 -18.91 45.71 -38.05
C ASN A 7 -17.48 45.47 -38.53
N SER A 8 -16.69 44.77 -37.78
CA SER A 8 -16.77 43.30 -37.81
C SER A 8 -15.85 42.68 -36.74
N LEU A 9 -16.44 41.83 -35.97
CA LEU A 9 -15.78 40.73 -35.25
C LEU A 9 -15.24 39.79 -36.34
N ASP A 10 -13.98 39.42 -36.25
CA ASP A 10 -13.55 38.05 -36.45
C ASP A 10 -11.99 37.98 -36.48
N ASP A 11 -11.51 36.85 -35.96
CA ASP A 11 -10.17 36.32 -36.13
C ASP A 11 -9.06 36.78 -35.16
N MET A 12 -9.14 36.23 -33.95
CA MET A 12 -7.92 35.75 -33.27
C MET A 12 -8.14 34.36 -32.71
N ASN A 13 -8.01 33.37 -33.60
CA ASN A 13 -8.01 31.95 -33.26
C ASN A 13 -6.56 31.55 -32.90
N ALA A 14 -6.23 31.58 -31.61
CA ALA A 14 -4.97 31.06 -31.11
C ALA A 14 -5.08 29.54 -31.02
N SER A 15 -4.37 28.86 -31.92
CA SER A 15 -4.20 27.42 -31.98
C SER A 15 -3.53 26.88 -30.73
N VAL A 16 -4.29 26.18 -29.91
CA VAL A 16 -3.77 25.31 -28.85
C VAL A 16 -3.50 23.95 -29.51
N THR A 17 -2.25 23.64 -29.76
CA THR A 17 -1.83 22.30 -30.16
C THR A 17 -1.93 21.37 -28.97
N ALA A 18 -3.03 20.63 -28.90
CA ALA A 18 -3.19 19.50 -28.01
C ALA A 18 -2.27 18.35 -28.50
N GLY A 19 -1.30 17.97 -27.68
CA GLY A 19 -0.52 16.76 -27.87
C GLY A 19 -1.43 15.54 -27.85
N VAL A 20 -1.43 14.81 -28.96
CA VAL A 20 -2.18 13.58 -29.17
C VAL A 20 -1.55 12.49 -28.28
N GLY A 21 -2.09 12.29 -27.09
CA GLY A 21 -1.89 11.06 -26.33
C GLY A 21 -2.62 9.92 -27.05
N ALA A 22 -1.89 8.88 -27.43
CA ALA A 22 -2.43 7.69 -28.07
C ALA A 22 -3.59 7.14 -27.23
N LYS A 23 -4.80 7.17 -27.77
CA LYS A 23 -5.96 6.45 -27.26
C LYS A 23 -5.62 4.95 -27.29
N ARG A 24 -5.46 4.35 -26.12
CA ARG A 24 -5.55 2.90 -25.99
C ARG A 24 -6.99 2.52 -26.32
N GLU A 25 -7.14 1.74 -27.38
CA GLU A 25 -8.41 1.17 -27.78
C GLU A 25 -9.03 0.40 -26.60
N ASN A 26 -10.31 0.65 -26.39
CA ASN A 26 -11.16 -0.08 -25.44
C ASN A 26 -11.15 -1.56 -25.80
N SER A 27 -10.29 -2.34 -25.17
CA SER A 27 -10.47 -3.79 -25.15
C SER A 27 -11.74 -4.09 -24.33
N VAL A 28 -12.69 -4.76 -24.95
CA VAL A 28 -13.93 -5.26 -24.37
C VAL A 28 -13.60 -6.02 -23.08
N PRO A 29 -14.25 -5.73 -21.94
CA PRO A 29 -13.99 -6.46 -20.70
C PRO A 29 -14.47 -7.90 -20.85
N SER A 30 -13.52 -8.81 -20.96
CA SER A 30 -13.78 -10.24 -20.82
C SER A 30 -14.06 -10.53 -19.36
N SER A 31 -15.30 -10.94 -19.04
CA SER A 31 -15.81 -11.45 -17.76
C SER A 31 -15.63 -10.49 -16.57
N GLU A 32 -16.70 -10.16 -15.86
CA GLU A 32 -16.83 -9.34 -14.64
C GLU A 32 -15.62 -9.40 -13.70
N GLY A 33 -14.51 -8.75 -14.06
CA GLY A 33 -13.27 -8.74 -13.31
C GLY A 33 -13.29 -7.63 -12.26
N THR A 34 -13.27 -7.98 -11.01
CA THR A 34 -13.07 -7.06 -9.89
C THR A 34 -11.83 -6.19 -10.13
N ARG A 35 -11.99 -4.89 -10.27
CA ARG A 35 -10.88 -3.95 -10.48
C ARG A 35 -10.12 -3.74 -9.18
N ILE A 36 -8.81 -3.88 -9.22
CA ILE A 36 -7.94 -3.75 -8.06
C ILE A 36 -7.10 -2.49 -8.20
N SER A 37 -7.10 -1.65 -7.16
CA SER A 37 -6.15 -0.53 -7.02
C SER A 37 -5.10 -0.87 -5.98
N ILE A 38 -3.84 -0.79 -6.38
CA ILE A 38 -2.67 -0.96 -5.51
C ILE A 38 -2.26 0.41 -4.98
N ILE A 39 -2.19 0.56 -3.66
CA ILE A 39 -1.85 1.79 -2.97
C ILE A 39 -0.49 1.63 -2.32
N VAL A 40 0.47 2.47 -2.70
CA VAL A 40 1.88 2.37 -2.29
C VAL A 40 2.30 3.65 -1.57
N PRO A 41 2.30 3.67 -0.22
CA PRO A 41 2.82 4.79 0.54
C PRO A 41 4.36 4.80 0.48
N VAL A 42 4.97 5.94 0.12
CA VAL A 42 6.42 6.10 -0.01
C VAL A 42 6.93 7.35 0.72
N TRP A 43 8.16 7.28 1.20
CA TRP A 43 8.93 8.41 1.69
C TRP A 43 10.42 8.12 1.62
N ASN A 44 11.15 8.82 0.73
CA ASN A 44 12.58 8.64 0.48
C ASN A 44 12.96 7.18 0.15
N GLU A 45 12.33 6.64 -0.90
CA GLU A 45 12.53 5.28 -1.39
C GLU A 45 13.03 5.24 -2.85
N ALA A 46 13.83 6.25 -3.27
CA ALA A 46 14.30 6.38 -4.65
C ALA A 46 15.03 5.12 -5.17
N SER A 47 15.76 4.42 -4.29
CA SER A 47 16.49 3.19 -4.66
C SER A 47 15.58 1.98 -4.91
N LEU A 48 14.37 1.95 -4.34
CA LEU A 48 13.46 0.80 -4.39
C LEU A 48 12.25 1.02 -5.26
N ILE A 49 11.78 2.27 -5.41
CA ILE A 49 10.48 2.55 -6.04
C ILE A 49 10.41 2.06 -7.49
N ARG A 50 11.44 2.31 -8.28
CA ARG A 50 11.44 1.92 -9.70
C ARG A 50 11.43 0.40 -9.91
N PRO A 51 12.36 -0.40 -9.35
CA PRO A 51 12.34 -1.85 -9.50
C PRO A 51 11.07 -2.49 -8.91
N PHE A 52 10.54 -1.94 -7.81
CA PHE A 52 9.29 -2.40 -7.23
C PHE A 52 8.10 -2.19 -8.18
N LEU A 53 7.91 -0.98 -8.71
CA LEU A 53 6.79 -0.68 -9.60
C LEU A 53 6.89 -1.44 -10.94
N GLN A 54 8.09 -1.64 -11.45
CA GLN A 54 8.32 -2.48 -12.62
C GLN A 54 7.87 -3.92 -12.33
N HIS A 55 8.27 -4.49 -11.20
CA HIS A 55 7.84 -5.82 -10.77
C HIS A 55 6.32 -5.91 -10.59
N VAL A 56 5.68 -4.86 -10.02
CA VAL A 56 4.22 -4.81 -9.90
C VAL A 56 3.56 -4.85 -11.28
N ARG A 57 4.04 -4.07 -12.25
CA ARG A 57 3.51 -4.09 -13.62
C ARG A 57 3.65 -5.44 -14.31
N GLU A 58 4.73 -6.16 -14.06
CA GLU A 58 4.96 -7.50 -14.61
C GLU A 58 4.02 -8.54 -13.99
N ARG A 59 3.70 -8.42 -12.69
CA ARG A 59 2.88 -9.39 -11.94
C ARG A 59 1.40 -9.07 -11.94
N ALA A 60 1.05 -7.80 -12.10
CA ALA A 60 -0.31 -7.28 -12.00
C ALA A 60 -0.55 -6.15 -13.03
N PRO A 61 -0.44 -6.42 -14.35
CA PRO A 61 -0.43 -5.41 -15.41
C PRO A 61 -1.72 -4.60 -15.49
N GLU A 62 -2.85 -5.19 -15.14
CA GLU A 62 -4.19 -4.59 -15.28
C GLU A 62 -4.64 -3.81 -14.04
N THR A 63 -3.79 -3.70 -13.03
CA THR A 63 -4.14 -2.97 -11.80
C THR A 63 -3.85 -1.49 -11.92
N GLU A 64 -4.68 -0.69 -11.26
CA GLU A 64 -4.38 0.72 -11.03
C GLU A 64 -3.31 0.85 -9.93
N ILE A 65 -2.22 1.54 -10.20
CA ILE A 65 -1.14 1.78 -9.24
C ILE A 65 -1.16 3.23 -8.81
N ILE A 66 -1.36 3.46 -7.52
CA ILE A 66 -1.39 4.78 -6.89
C ILE A 66 -0.23 4.89 -5.92
N VAL A 67 0.76 5.71 -6.26
CA VAL A 67 1.88 6.02 -5.38
C VAL A 67 1.52 7.24 -4.55
N VAL A 68 1.66 7.13 -3.23
CA VAL A 68 1.36 8.24 -2.31
C VAL A 68 2.63 8.70 -1.63
N ASP A 69 3.16 9.82 -2.10
CA ASP A 69 4.41 10.40 -1.64
C ASP A 69 4.21 11.27 -0.38
N GLY A 70 4.91 10.93 0.67
CA GLY A 70 4.90 11.63 1.96
C GLY A 70 5.81 12.87 2.02
N GLY A 71 6.15 13.48 0.87
CA GLY A 71 7.08 14.60 0.79
C GLY A 71 8.52 14.15 0.69
N SER A 72 8.83 13.25 -0.23
CA SER A 72 10.21 12.78 -0.50
C SER A 72 11.06 13.89 -1.09
N SER A 73 12.33 13.92 -0.70
CA SER A 73 13.36 14.86 -1.18
C SER A 73 14.40 14.22 -2.10
N ASP A 74 14.36 12.89 -2.26
CA ASP A 74 15.37 12.09 -2.98
C ASP A 74 14.99 11.77 -4.45
N GLY A 75 13.88 12.32 -4.95
CA GLY A 75 13.40 12.05 -6.30
C GLY A 75 12.47 10.85 -6.42
N THR A 76 12.06 10.21 -5.32
CA THR A 76 11.14 9.05 -5.31
C THR A 76 9.91 9.28 -6.18
N ALA A 77 9.19 10.40 -6.01
CA ALA A 77 7.97 10.70 -6.77
C ALA A 77 8.24 10.75 -8.28
N LYS A 78 9.32 11.41 -8.71
CA LYS A 78 9.70 11.50 -10.12
C LYS A 78 10.03 10.13 -10.75
N LEU A 79 10.70 9.26 -9.99
CA LEU A 79 11.00 7.90 -10.43
C LEU A 79 9.76 7.02 -10.55
N ALA A 80 8.71 7.32 -9.79
CA ALA A 80 7.45 6.59 -9.84
C ALA A 80 6.57 6.94 -11.06
N GLU A 81 6.73 8.12 -11.67
CA GLU A 81 5.88 8.64 -12.77
C GLU A 81 5.79 7.69 -13.98
N THR A 82 6.84 6.92 -14.26
CA THR A 82 6.89 6.01 -15.41
C THR A 82 5.94 4.81 -15.25
N PHE A 83 5.66 4.39 -14.03
CA PHE A 83 4.95 3.13 -13.74
C PHE A 83 3.65 3.32 -12.98
N ALA A 84 3.49 4.42 -12.23
CA ALA A 84 2.27 4.73 -11.51
C ALA A 84 1.21 5.33 -12.44
N ASP A 85 -0.06 4.97 -12.22
CA ASP A 85 -1.18 5.62 -12.91
C ASP A 85 -1.52 6.96 -12.26
N ARG A 86 -1.26 7.07 -10.95
CA ARG A 86 -1.43 8.30 -10.18
C ARG A 86 -0.36 8.49 -9.13
N ILE A 87 0.04 9.75 -8.94
CA ILE A 87 0.90 10.16 -7.83
C ILE A 87 0.13 11.17 -6.98
N VAL A 88 -0.04 10.84 -5.69
CA VAL A 88 -0.70 11.69 -4.70
C VAL A 88 0.35 12.18 -3.72
N ARG A 89 0.35 13.46 -3.40
CA ARG A 89 1.26 14.05 -2.41
C ARG A 89 0.53 14.35 -1.11
N THR A 90 1.13 13.98 0.01
CA THR A 90 0.59 14.21 1.35
C THR A 90 1.68 14.58 2.34
N ARG A 91 1.31 14.87 3.58
CA ARG A 91 2.28 14.89 4.69
C ARG A 91 2.76 13.46 4.99
N ARG A 92 3.98 13.36 5.52
CA ARG A 92 4.54 12.08 5.97
C ARG A 92 3.76 11.52 7.15
N ASN A 93 2.88 10.59 6.88
CA ASN A 93 2.18 9.75 7.85
C ASN A 93 1.56 8.59 7.08
N ARG A 94 1.84 7.36 7.46
CA ARG A 94 1.45 6.17 6.70
C ARG A 94 -0.08 6.04 6.56
N ALA A 95 -0.83 6.26 7.64
CA ALA A 95 -2.30 6.25 7.58
C ALA A 95 -2.85 7.32 6.65
N VAL A 96 -2.33 8.56 6.73
CA VAL A 96 -2.72 9.65 5.84
C VAL A 96 -2.44 9.32 4.38
N GLN A 97 -1.27 8.75 4.10
CA GLN A 97 -0.88 8.33 2.75
C GLN A 97 -1.82 7.23 2.23
N MET A 98 -2.03 6.16 2.99
CA MET A 98 -2.92 5.06 2.59
C MET A 98 -4.36 5.53 2.38
N ASN A 99 -4.88 6.38 3.27
CA ASN A 99 -6.21 6.96 3.13
C ASN A 99 -6.33 7.89 1.91
N ALA A 100 -5.31 8.68 1.61
CA ALA A 100 -5.30 9.54 0.43
C ALA A 100 -5.25 8.72 -0.86
N GLY A 101 -4.45 7.65 -0.90
CA GLY A 101 -4.41 6.70 -2.01
C GLY A 101 -5.75 6.00 -2.22
N ALA A 102 -6.39 5.55 -1.15
CA ALA A 102 -7.70 4.92 -1.21
C ALA A 102 -8.79 5.86 -1.77
N ARG A 103 -8.78 7.13 -1.39
CA ARG A 103 -9.69 8.15 -1.97
C ARG A 103 -9.45 8.40 -3.46
N ALA A 104 -8.20 8.33 -3.90
CA ALA A 104 -7.84 8.51 -5.31
C ALA A 104 -8.09 7.27 -6.18
N ALA A 105 -8.26 6.12 -5.55
CA ALA A 105 -8.39 4.82 -6.21
C ALA A 105 -9.71 4.68 -6.98
N GLY A 106 -9.69 4.04 -8.16
CA GLY A 106 -10.84 3.72 -9.02
C GLY A 106 -11.31 2.26 -8.92
N GLY A 107 -10.53 1.34 -8.35
CA GLY A 107 -10.85 -0.08 -8.25
C GLY A 107 -11.88 -0.43 -7.18
N ASP A 108 -12.48 -1.59 -7.27
CA ASP A 108 -13.49 -2.11 -6.33
C ASP A 108 -12.84 -2.77 -5.11
N VAL A 109 -11.58 -3.14 -5.23
CA VAL A 109 -10.72 -3.69 -4.19
C VAL A 109 -9.49 -2.79 -4.02
N LEU A 110 -9.18 -2.46 -2.79
CA LEU A 110 -7.98 -1.73 -2.38
C LEU A 110 -6.96 -2.73 -1.85
N TRP A 111 -5.74 -2.65 -2.37
CA TRP A 111 -4.61 -3.47 -1.93
C TRP A 111 -3.45 -2.57 -1.53
N PHE A 112 -3.06 -2.62 -0.26
CA PHE A 112 -2.02 -1.77 0.32
C PHE A 112 -0.69 -2.51 0.33
N LEU A 113 0.32 -1.97 -0.34
CA LEU A 113 1.64 -2.57 -0.49
C LEU A 113 2.76 -1.60 -0.11
N HIS A 114 3.83 -2.16 0.47
CA HIS A 114 5.08 -1.43 0.69
C HIS A 114 6.07 -1.71 -0.46
N VAL A 115 7.03 -0.82 -0.65
CA VAL A 115 8.01 -0.89 -1.76
C VAL A 115 9.08 -1.99 -1.60
N ASP A 116 9.12 -2.65 -0.46
CA ASP A 116 10.10 -3.66 -0.10
C ASP A 116 9.53 -5.10 -0.14
N VAL A 117 8.46 -5.31 -0.91
CA VAL A 117 7.84 -6.62 -1.10
C VAL A 117 7.91 -7.06 -2.57
N GLU A 118 8.04 -8.38 -2.80
CA GLU A 118 7.89 -8.99 -4.12
C GLU A 118 6.57 -9.75 -4.20
N LEU A 119 5.84 -9.55 -5.30
CA LEU A 119 4.55 -10.16 -5.54
C LEU A 119 4.72 -11.59 -6.09
N PRO A 120 3.96 -12.58 -5.58
CA PRO A 120 3.94 -13.91 -6.19
C PRO A 120 3.19 -13.89 -7.53
N ALA A 121 3.50 -14.85 -8.38
CA ALA A 121 2.66 -15.10 -9.55
C ALA A 121 1.21 -15.38 -9.13
N GLN A 122 0.25 -14.93 -9.94
CA GLN A 122 -1.19 -15.12 -9.69
C GLN A 122 -1.70 -14.45 -8.39
N CYS A 123 -1.07 -13.34 -7.98
CA CYS A 123 -1.48 -12.62 -6.79
C CYS A 123 -2.91 -12.05 -6.91
N LEU A 124 -3.32 -11.62 -8.10
CA LEU A 124 -4.67 -11.12 -8.34
C LEU A 124 -5.73 -12.22 -8.21
N ASP A 125 -5.43 -13.42 -8.72
CA ASP A 125 -6.33 -14.58 -8.57
C ASP A 125 -6.52 -14.97 -7.10
N GLU A 126 -5.45 -14.85 -6.29
CA GLU A 126 -5.53 -15.09 -4.84
C GLU A 126 -6.44 -14.09 -4.15
N ILE A 127 -6.35 -12.80 -4.50
CA ILE A 127 -7.23 -11.75 -3.97
C ILE A 127 -8.68 -12.04 -4.39
N GLY A 128 -8.91 -12.24 -5.69
CA GLY A 128 -10.24 -12.53 -6.23
C GLY A 128 -10.87 -13.77 -5.59
N ARG A 129 -10.11 -14.86 -5.46
CA ARG A 129 -10.57 -16.09 -4.80
C ARG A 129 -10.92 -15.86 -3.33
N THR A 130 -10.08 -15.10 -2.62
CA THR A 130 -10.28 -14.82 -1.20
C THR A 130 -11.55 -14.00 -0.97
N LEU A 131 -11.84 -13.03 -1.84
CA LEU A 131 -13.00 -12.14 -1.73
C LEU A 131 -14.28 -12.69 -2.39
N LYS A 132 -14.26 -13.89 -3.00
CA LYS A 132 -15.50 -14.54 -3.49
C LYS A 132 -16.49 -14.85 -2.38
N ASP A 133 -16.00 -15.17 -1.17
CA ASP A 133 -16.84 -15.38 -0.01
C ASP A 133 -17.32 -14.02 0.53
N PRO A 134 -18.63 -13.74 0.54
CA PRO A 134 -19.17 -12.47 1.03
C PRO A 134 -18.94 -12.25 2.52
N ASN A 135 -18.72 -13.30 3.31
CA ASN A 135 -18.41 -13.20 4.73
C ASN A 135 -16.96 -12.80 5.02
N VAL A 136 -16.11 -12.75 3.97
CA VAL A 136 -14.73 -12.27 4.10
C VAL A 136 -14.71 -10.76 3.98
N ALA A 137 -14.38 -10.10 5.09
CA ALA A 137 -14.23 -8.65 5.18
C ALA A 137 -12.99 -8.15 4.44
N GLY A 138 -11.93 -8.92 4.46
CA GLY A 138 -10.67 -8.61 3.79
C GLY A 138 -9.69 -9.75 3.89
N GLY A 139 -8.50 -9.54 3.38
CA GLY A 139 -7.47 -10.54 3.42
C GLY A 139 -6.06 -9.95 3.49
N TYR A 140 -5.11 -10.85 3.60
CA TYR A 140 -3.68 -10.51 3.60
C TYR A 140 -2.87 -11.67 3.03
N PHE A 141 -1.68 -11.35 2.56
CA PHE A 141 -0.70 -12.35 2.16
C PHE A 141 0.13 -12.80 3.36
N ARG A 142 0.44 -14.10 3.42
CA ARG A 142 1.51 -14.55 4.30
C ARG A 142 2.84 -14.00 3.76
N ILE A 143 3.78 -13.71 4.64
CA ILE A 143 5.11 -13.26 4.22
C ILE A 143 6.12 -14.40 4.23
N ARG A 144 7.22 -14.22 3.52
CA ARG A 144 8.41 -15.06 3.54
C ARG A 144 9.63 -14.16 3.45
N LEU A 145 10.59 -14.37 4.34
CA LEU A 145 11.93 -13.80 4.23
C LEU A 145 12.78 -14.70 3.31
N PRO A 146 13.46 -14.16 2.29
CA PRO A 146 14.39 -14.93 1.49
C PRO A 146 15.55 -15.40 2.37
N GLN A 147 16.07 -16.62 2.11
CA GLN A 147 17.25 -17.19 2.77
C GLN A 147 17.21 -17.25 4.32
N SER A 148 16.03 -17.32 4.92
CA SER A 148 15.95 -17.38 6.38
C SER A 148 16.45 -18.73 6.90
N PRO A 149 17.39 -18.77 7.88
CA PRO A 149 17.78 -19.97 8.60
C PRO A 149 16.58 -20.69 9.21
N PHE A 150 16.70 -22.01 9.46
CA PHE A 150 15.59 -22.83 9.99
C PHE A 150 14.93 -22.23 11.24
N VAL A 151 15.72 -21.63 12.13
CA VAL A 151 15.24 -20.95 13.35
C VAL A 151 14.21 -19.86 13.02
N TYR A 152 14.40 -19.09 11.93
CA TYR A 152 13.45 -18.02 11.54
C TYR A 152 12.17 -18.56 10.91
N ARG A 153 12.22 -19.70 10.27
CA ARG A 153 11.01 -20.40 9.78
C ARG A 153 10.11 -20.81 10.95
N LEU A 154 10.71 -21.20 12.07
CA LEU A 154 9.98 -21.49 13.30
C LEU A 154 9.40 -20.20 13.93
N THR A 155 10.20 -19.12 13.98
CA THR A 155 9.77 -17.80 14.48
C THR A 155 8.65 -17.22 13.60
N ASP A 156 8.76 -17.31 12.28
CA ASP A 156 7.72 -16.90 11.33
C ASP A 156 6.42 -17.67 11.56
N SER A 157 6.51 -18.98 11.80
CA SER A 157 5.34 -19.79 12.08
C SER A 157 4.69 -19.38 13.41
N PHE A 158 5.49 -19.22 14.46
CA PHE A 158 5.01 -18.73 15.75
C PHE A 158 4.37 -17.34 15.64
N ALA A 159 5.05 -16.38 14.99
CA ALA A 159 4.54 -15.03 14.76
C ALA A 159 3.24 -15.06 13.93
N HIS A 160 3.14 -15.99 12.97
CA HIS A 160 1.91 -16.17 12.19
C HIS A 160 0.73 -16.61 13.07
N TYR A 161 0.90 -17.64 13.90
CA TYR A 161 -0.18 -18.13 14.75
C TYR A 161 -0.50 -17.17 15.90
N ALA A 162 0.51 -16.57 16.54
CA ALA A 162 0.32 -15.54 17.54
C ALA A 162 -0.42 -14.34 16.96
N GLY A 163 -0.06 -13.92 15.74
CA GLY A 163 -0.74 -12.82 15.07
C GLY A 163 -2.19 -13.14 14.67
N ILE A 164 -2.54 -14.40 14.37
CA ILE A 164 -3.95 -14.80 14.20
C ILE A 164 -4.70 -14.69 15.53
N LEU A 165 -4.14 -15.24 16.61
CA LEU A 165 -4.73 -15.24 17.92
C LEU A 165 -4.95 -13.80 18.45
N LEU A 166 -3.97 -12.95 18.31
CA LEU A 166 -4.01 -11.56 18.76
C LEU A 166 -4.71 -10.62 17.77
N ARG A 167 -5.12 -11.12 16.59
CA ARG A 167 -5.67 -10.32 15.47
C ARG A 167 -4.77 -9.14 15.12
N MET A 168 -3.47 -9.42 14.94
CA MET A 168 -2.45 -8.42 14.64
C MET A 168 -1.75 -8.77 13.33
N ARG A 169 -1.74 -7.81 12.38
CA ARG A 169 -0.95 -7.89 11.14
C ARG A 169 -0.38 -6.52 10.81
N CYS A 170 0.88 -6.49 10.41
CA CYS A 170 1.55 -5.29 9.93
C CYS A 170 1.31 -5.11 8.43
N GLY A 171 1.56 -3.91 7.91
CA GLY A 171 1.35 -3.54 6.52
C GLY A 171 2.16 -4.36 5.51
N ASP A 172 3.31 -4.92 5.91
CA ASP A 172 4.17 -5.78 5.08
C ASP A 172 3.44 -7.03 4.55
N HIS A 173 2.30 -7.38 5.15
CA HIS A 173 1.45 -8.47 4.70
C HIS A 173 0.54 -8.15 3.52
N GLY A 174 0.60 -6.93 2.96
CA GLY A 174 -0.22 -6.54 1.82
C GLY A 174 -1.72 -6.73 2.07
N ILE A 175 -2.26 -6.01 3.04
CA ILE A 175 -3.67 -6.06 3.41
C ILE A 175 -4.53 -5.59 2.23
N PHE A 176 -5.62 -6.31 1.95
CA PHE A 176 -6.59 -5.94 0.93
C PHE A 176 -8.03 -6.10 1.43
N CYS A 177 -8.92 -5.26 0.92
CA CYS A 177 -10.35 -5.34 1.23
C CYS A 177 -11.18 -4.68 0.12
N ARG A 178 -12.50 -4.91 0.15
CA ARG A 178 -13.42 -4.17 -0.72
C ARG A 178 -13.40 -2.69 -0.36
N ARG A 179 -13.44 -1.83 -1.38
CA ARG A 179 -13.46 -0.36 -1.21
C ARG A 179 -14.62 0.07 -0.30
N GLN A 180 -15.84 -0.38 -0.58
CA GLN A 180 -17.01 0.00 0.21
C GLN A 180 -16.80 -0.27 1.70
N LEU A 181 -16.27 -1.44 2.04
CA LEU A 181 -15.98 -1.76 3.44
C LEU A 181 -14.88 -0.85 4.03
N PHE A 182 -13.86 -0.50 3.25
CA PHE A 182 -12.84 0.45 3.68
C PHE A 182 -13.43 1.82 4.02
N GLU A 183 -14.34 2.30 3.17
CA GLU A 183 -15.05 3.57 3.36
C GLU A 183 -15.99 3.50 4.57
N ASP A 184 -16.77 2.42 4.74
CA ASP A 184 -17.66 2.19 5.87
C ASP A 184 -16.90 2.11 7.22
N LEU A 185 -15.65 1.71 7.20
CA LEU A 185 -14.76 1.67 8.36
C LEU A 185 -14.10 3.03 8.66
N GLY A 186 -14.17 3.99 7.73
CA GLY A 186 -13.51 5.28 7.85
C GLY A 186 -12.00 5.24 7.55
N GLY A 187 -11.50 4.15 6.97
CA GLY A 187 -10.10 3.97 6.58
C GLY A 187 -9.15 3.63 7.72
N PHE A 188 -7.86 3.86 7.49
CA PHE A 188 -6.82 3.67 8.51
C PHE A 188 -6.90 4.77 9.57
N PRO A 189 -6.90 4.43 10.87
CA PRO A 189 -6.85 5.43 11.93
C PRO A 189 -5.51 6.15 11.95
N GLU A 190 -5.51 7.47 12.08
CA GLU A 190 -4.32 8.31 12.11
C GLU A 190 -3.57 8.21 13.45
N THR A 191 -3.16 7.01 13.81
CA THR A 191 -2.40 6.74 15.02
C THR A 191 -0.90 7.04 14.85
N PRO A 192 -0.16 7.26 15.94
CA PRO A 192 1.29 7.47 15.87
C PRO A 192 2.08 6.28 15.34
N ILE A 193 1.57 5.07 15.54
CA ILE A 193 2.10 3.76 15.13
C ILE A 193 0.96 2.73 15.18
N MET A 194 1.11 1.58 14.54
CA MET A 194 0.15 0.46 14.54
C MET A 194 -1.16 0.76 13.80
N GLU A 195 -1.18 1.72 12.89
CA GLU A 195 -2.35 2.05 12.05
C GLU A 195 -2.87 0.84 11.28
N ASP A 196 -1.95 0.00 10.80
CA ASP A 196 -2.23 -1.24 10.09
C ASP A 196 -2.85 -2.32 11.00
N VAL A 197 -2.33 -2.47 12.22
CA VAL A 197 -2.87 -3.39 13.22
C VAL A 197 -4.28 -2.97 13.66
N GLU A 198 -4.48 -1.68 13.89
CA GLU A 198 -5.80 -1.15 14.24
C GLU A 198 -6.81 -1.37 13.09
N PHE A 199 -6.43 -1.05 11.85
CA PHE A 199 -7.28 -1.31 10.69
C PHE A 199 -7.58 -2.81 10.53
N PHE A 200 -6.59 -3.66 10.70
CA PHE A 200 -6.78 -5.11 10.67
C PHE A 200 -7.79 -5.60 11.71
N ARG A 201 -7.76 -5.04 12.92
CA ARG A 201 -8.77 -5.32 13.96
C ARG A 201 -10.15 -4.80 13.59
N MET A 202 -10.24 -3.65 12.92
CA MET A 202 -11.51 -3.12 12.42
C MET A 202 -12.12 -4.05 11.38
N LEU A 203 -11.32 -4.58 10.45
CA LEU A 203 -11.77 -5.61 9.50
C LEU A 203 -12.34 -6.85 10.21
N HIS A 204 -11.65 -7.33 11.24
CA HIS A 204 -12.10 -8.50 12.02
C HIS A 204 -13.42 -8.29 12.77
N ARG A 205 -13.80 -7.05 13.06
CA ARG A 205 -15.11 -6.73 13.67
C ARG A 205 -16.26 -6.79 12.67
N ARG A 206 -15.95 -6.72 11.37
CA ARG A 206 -16.94 -6.72 10.28
C ARG A 206 -17.09 -8.08 9.59
N GLY A 207 -16.16 -9.00 9.80
CA GLY A 207 -16.24 -10.32 9.22
C GLY A 207 -14.94 -11.10 9.36
N ARG A 208 -14.87 -12.23 8.68
CA ARG A 208 -13.67 -13.06 8.64
C ARG A 208 -12.58 -12.37 7.82
N VAL A 209 -11.37 -12.29 8.35
CA VAL A 209 -10.19 -11.87 7.58
C VAL A 209 -9.40 -13.12 7.20
N ALA A 210 -9.20 -13.32 5.91
CA ALA A 210 -8.59 -14.53 5.37
C ALA A 210 -7.14 -14.27 4.94
N TYR A 211 -6.32 -15.32 4.90
CA TYR A 211 -4.99 -15.23 4.30
C TYR A 211 -4.94 -16.01 2.98
N THR A 212 -4.11 -15.53 2.07
CA THR A 212 -3.90 -16.17 0.77
C THR A 212 -3.00 -17.40 0.88
N ARG A 213 -3.08 -18.28 -0.10
CA ARG A 213 -2.18 -19.46 -0.20
C ARG A 213 -0.76 -19.04 -0.60
N LYS A 214 -0.65 -18.06 -1.47
CA LYS A 214 0.62 -17.50 -1.93
C LYS A 214 1.20 -16.56 -0.86
N ARG A 215 2.50 -16.28 -0.95
CA ARG A 215 3.24 -15.47 0.02
C ARG A 215 3.91 -14.30 -0.68
N LEU A 216 3.90 -13.14 -0.05
CA LEU A 216 4.81 -12.05 -0.41
C LEU A 216 6.21 -12.37 0.08
N VAL A 217 7.21 -12.02 -0.71
CA VAL A 217 8.61 -12.06 -0.26
C VAL A 217 8.96 -10.66 0.23
N VAL A 218 9.35 -10.55 1.49
CA VAL A 218 9.71 -9.26 2.11
C VAL A 218 11.22 -9.09 2.08
N SER A 219 11.70 -7.91 1.74
CA SER A 219 13.14 -7.60 1.72
C SER A 219 13.77 -7.81 3.10
N PRO A 220 14.92 -8.49 3.20
CA PRO A 220 15.65 -8.67 4.44
C PRO A 220 16.37 -7.39 4.90
N ARG A 221 16.40 -6.33 4.09
CA ARG A 221 17.17 -5.09 4.31
C ARG A 221 17.11 -4.59 5.75
N ARG A 222 15.91 -4.50 6.33
CA ARG A 222 15.73 -4.01 7.70
C ARG A 222 16.34 -4.93 8.74
N TYR A 223 16.27 -6.26 8.50
CA TYR A 223 16.92 -7.25 9.36
C TYR A 223 18.44 -7.20 9.26
N GLU A 224 18.97 -6.91 8.07
CA GLU A 224 20.41 -6.74 7.84
C GLU A 224 20.94 -5.45 8.48
N GLU A 225 20.20 -4.34 8.36
CA GLU A 225 20.60 -3.02 8.92
C GLU A 225 20.54 -2.97 10.45
N VAL A 226 19.53 -3.58 11.08
CA VAL A 226 19.27 -3.48 12.52
C VAL A 226 19.81 -4.69 13.28
N GLY A 227 19.97 -5.81 12.59
CA GLY A 227 20.29 -7.10 13.17
C GLY A 227 19.04 -7.92 13.45
N MET A 228 19.03 -9.16 12.95
CA MET A 228 17.84 -10.02 12.94
C MET A 228 17.28 -10.31 14.33
N LEU A 229 18.15 -10.74 15.28
CA LEU A 229 17.71 -11.05 16.64
C LEU A 229 17.16 -9.82 17.36
N ARG A 230 17.86 -8.68 17.23
CA ARG A 230 17.44 -7.42 17.84
C ARG A 230 16.06 -6.97 17.32
N LEU A 231 15.85 -7.03 16.00
CA LEU A 231 14.62 -6.60 15.40
C LEU A 231 13.45 -7.53 15.78
N THR A 232 13.67 -8.86 15.77
CA THR A 232 12.67 -9.85 16.18
C THR A 232 12.24 -9.66 17.63
N LEU A 233 13.20 -9.48 18.55
CA LEU A 233 12.92 -9.23 19.97
C LEU A 233 12.19 -7.90 20.16
N ALA A 234 12.61 -6.84 19.44
CA ALA A 234 11.94 -5.53 19.50
C ALA A 234 10.49 -5.60 19.02
N TYR A 235 10.21 -6.28 17.91
CA TYR A 235 8.85 -6.46 17.43
C TYR A 235 8.01 -7.29 18.40
N GLY A 236 8.56 -8.39 18.94
CA GLY A 236 7.90 -9.19 19.96
C GLY A 236 7.54 -8.39 21.21
N LEU A 237 8.48 -7.58 21.71
CA LEU A 237 8.26 -6.70 22.85
C LEU A 237 7.16 -5.66 22.57
N ILE A 238 7.24 -4.97 21.42
CA ILE A 238 6.24 -3.97 21.03
C ILE A 238 4.85 -4.60 20.91
N ALA A 239 4.75 -5.78 20.29
CA ALA A 239 3.49 -6.49 20.14
C ALA A 239 2.90 -6.90 21.50
N THR A 240 3.74 -7.38 22.44
CA THR A 240 3.32 -7.74 23.80
C THR A 240 2.85 -6.52 24.58
N LEU A 241 3.60 -5.43 24.56
CA LEU A 241 3.25 -4.18 25.23
C LEU A 241 1.95 -3.57 24.62
N TYR A 242 1.79 -3.66 23.31
CA TYR A 242 0.55 -3.24 22.66
C TYR A 242 -0.64 -4.09 23.10
N ALA A 243 -0.50 -5.40 23.15
CA ALA A 243 -1.53 -6.29 23.66
C ALA A 243 -1.87 -6.02 25.14
N GLY A 244 -0.88 -5.59 25.93
CA GLY A 244 -1.05 -5.14 27.32
C GLY A 244 -1.64 -3.73 27.47
N GLY A 245 -2.01 -3.04 26.38
CA GLY A 245 -2.66 -1.72 26.43
C GLY A 245 -1.71 -0.54 26.68
N VAL A 246 -0.42 -0.72 26.47
CA VAL A 246 0.55 0.39 26.61
C VAL A 246 0.23 1.49 25.59
N PRO A 247 0.23 2.78 25.98
CA PRO A 247 -0.11 3.89 25.09
C PRO A 247 0.75 3.93 23.83
N LEU A 248 0.13 4.17 22.65
CA LEU A 248 0.81 4.16 21.34
C LEU A 248 1.97 5.16 21.25
N ARG A 249 1.92 6.26 22.02
CA ARG A 249 3.05 7.23 22.09
C ARG A 249 4.32 6.61 22.67
N VAL A 250 4.17 5.76 23.69
CA VAL A 250 5.29 5.03 24.31
C VAL A 250 5.82 3.99 23.33
N LEU A 251 4.94 3.25 22.67
CA LEU A 251 5.33 2.26 21.65
C LEU A 251 6.06 2.90 20.47
N ARG A 252 5.62 4.08 20.01
CA ARG A 252 6.33 4.85 18.98
C ARG A 252 7.73 5.24 19.41
N TRP A 253 7.89 5.71 20.64
CA TRP A 253 9.21 6.06 21.19
C TRP A 253 10.13 4.83 21.24
N LEU A 254 9.60 3.70 21.72
CA LEU A 254 10.34 2.44 21.77
C LEU A 254 10.73 1.96 20.36
N TYR A 255 9.79 1.96 19.41
CA TYR A 255 10.03 1.61 18.04
C TYR A 255 11.13 2.44 17.38
N ALA A 256 11.10 3.76 17.57
CA ALA A 256 12.12 4.67 17.05
C ALA A 256 13.52 4.36 17.58
N ARG A 257 13.63 3.86 18.83
CA ARG A 257 14.92 3.52 19.47
C ARG A 257 15.43 2.13 19.14
N THR A 258 14.53 1.19 18.88
CA THR A 258 14.90 -0.24 18.74
C THR A 258 14.87 -0.73 17.30
N CYS A 259 13.95 -0.23 16.48
CA CYS A 259 13.66 -0.75 15.15
C CYS A 259 14.15 0.16 14.01
N CYS A 260 14.55 1.42 14.30
CA CYS A 260 15.11 2.31 13.28
C CYS A 260 16.64 2.22 13.25
N SER A 261 17.20 2.18 12.04
CA SER A 261 18.64 2.28 11.84
C SER A 261 19.16 3.66 12.32
N ILE A 262 20.40 3.70 12.82
CA ILE A 262 21.08 4.93 13.27
C ILE A 262 21.18 5.95 12.12
N LYS A 263 21.18 5.49 10.86
CA LYS A 263 21.24 6.36 9.66
C LYS A 263 19.93 7.13 9.37
N ASN A 264 18.82 6.77 10.00
CA ASN A 264 17.49 7.35 9.78
C ASN A 264 16.92 8.08 11.02
N ARG A 265 17.79 8.43 11.98
CA ARG A 265 17.42 9.25 13.15
C ARG A 265 17.53 10.73 12.89
#